data_2b392960ceec3660fac198d7c2680360
#
_entry.id   2b392960ceec3660fac198d7c2680360
#
_cell.length_a   1.000
_cell.length_b   1.000
_cell.length_c   1.000
_cell.angle_alpha   90.00
_cell.angle_beta   90.00
_cell.angle_gamma   90.00
#
_symmetry.space_group_name_H-M   'P 1'
#
loop_
_entity.id
_entity.type
_entity.pdbx_description
1 polymer ?
#
loop_
_entity_poly.entity_id
_entity_poly.type
_entity_poly.pdbx_seq_one_letter_code
_entity_poly.pdbx_strand_id
1 'polypeptide(L)'
;MQDKIVINDYIENDPLSEENLDKTLETVNRFRLSFPNKSIWVYSGYRWSEIFNDGVYLTKECAGWKRREIIKQCTVMVDGRYIDSQRNPSKKWAGSDNQRVIDTRKSLEQNKVILYCD
;
A
#
# COMPACT_ATOMS: atom_id res chain seq x y z
N MET A 1 14.49 -15.10 9.05
CA MET A 1 13.14 -14.85 9.55
C MET A 1 12.57 -13.59 8.94
N GLN A 2 11.33 -13.67 8.55
CA GLN A 2 10.65 -12.53 7.93
C GLN A 2 10.01 -11.66 9.00
N ASP A 3 10.40 -10.39 9.04
CA ASP A 3 9.74 -9.41 9.89
C ASP A 3 8.71 -8.60 9.09
N LYS A 4 7.99 -9.32 8.24
CA LYS A 4 7.07 -8.73 7.27
C LYS A 4 5.64 -9.08 7.62
N ILE A 5 4.79 -8.07 7.69
CA ILE A 5 3.35 -8.23 7.86
C ILE A 5 2.69 -7.83 6.55
N VAL A 6 1.89 -8.71 5.97
CA VAL A 6 1.14 -8.41 4.75
C VAL A 6 -0.31 -8.16 5.14
N ILE A 7 -0.76 -6.94 4.98
CA ILE A 7 -2.12 -6.54 5.39
C ILE A 7 -3.19 -7.36 4.68
N ASN A 8 -2.93 -7.76 3.45
CA ASN A 8 -3.87 -8.57 2.68
C ASN A 8 -4.21 -9.92 3.31
N ASP A 9 -3.36 -10.41 4.22
CA ASP A 9 -3.65 -11.64 4.95
C ASP A 9 -4.76 -11.48 5.98
N TYR A 10 -5.11 -10.24 6.32
CA TYR A 10 -6.08 -9.91 7.37
C TYR A 10 -7.33 -9.21 6.86
N ILE A 11 -7.34 -8.78 5.60
CA ILE A 11 -8.44 -8.04 5.00
C ILE A 11 -8.86 -8.74 3.71
N GLU A 12 -10.14 -9.08 3.60
CA GLU A 12 -10.66 -9.68 2.38
C GLU A 12 -10.80 -8.62 1.28
N ASN A 13 -10.49 -9.01 0.06
CA ASN A 13 -10.53 -8.13 -1.11
C ASN A 13 -9.48 -7.01 -0.99
N ASP A 14 -9.67 -5.92 -1.68
CA ASP A 14 -8.69 -4.84 -1.68
C ASP A 14 -8.72 -4.04 -0.36
N PRO A 15 -7.60 -4.00 0.37
CA PRO A 15 -7.55 -3.23 1.63
C PRO A 15 -7.84 -1.74 1.48
N LEU A 16 -7.68 -1.20 0.27
CA LEU A 16 -7.93 0.22 0.02
C LEU A 16 -9.29 0.51 -0.60
N SER A 17 -10.12 -0.52 -0.81
CA SER A 17 -11.49 -0.30 -1.25
C SER A 17 -12.28 0.45 -0.16
N GLU A 18 -13.24 1.28 -0.57
CA GLU A 18 -14.01 2.11 0.37
C GLU A 18 -14.60 1.31 1.53
N GLU A 19 -15.15 0.15 1.24
CA GLU A 19 -15.81 -0.69 2.24
C GLU A 19 -14.84 -1.22 3.30
N ASN A 20 -13.55 -1.28 3.01
CA ASN A 20 -12.55 -1.82 3.92
C ASN A 20 -11.72 -0.76 4.65
N LEU A 21 -11.87 0.52 4.29
CA LEU A 21 -10.94 1.55 4.76
C LEU A 21 -10.85 1.67 6.28
N ASP A 22 -11.98 1.69 6.96
CA ASP A 22 -11.97 1.83 8.43
C ASP A 22 -11.30 0.63 9.10
N LYS A 23 -11.62 -0.57 8.63
CA LYS A 23 -11.03 -1.79 9.16
C LYS A 23 -9.52 -1.85 8.85
N THR A 24 -9.14 -1.50 7.64
CA THR A 24 -7.74 -1.51 7.23
C THR A 24 -6.91 -0.50 8.03
N LEU A 25 -7.44 0.70 8.21
CA LEU A 25 -6.75 1.75 8.97
C LEU A 25 -6.55 1.32 10.44
N GLU A 26 -7.59 0.77 11.05
CA GLU A 26 -7.47 0.24 12.40
C GLU A 26 -6.43 -0.87 12.48
N THR A 27 -6.45 -1.78 11.52
CA THR A 27 -5.53 -2.92 11.47
C THR A 27 -4.08 -2.49 11.35
N VAL A 28 -3.77 -1.58 10.41
CA VAL A 28 -2.39 -1.12 10.23
C VAL A 28 -1.90 -0.33 11.44
N ASN A 29 -2.78 0.46 12.06
CA ASN A 29 -2.40 1.21 13.24
C ASN A 29 -2.09 0.29 14.42
N ARG A 30 -2.87 -0.76 14.59
CA ARG A 30 -2.61 -1.76 15.65
C ARG A 30 -1.28 -2.48 15.41
N PHE A 31 -1.01 -2.90 14.19
CA PHE A 31 0.25 -3.56 13.87
C PHE A 31 1.44 -2.64 14.07
N ARG A 32 1.30 -1.36 13.71
CA ARG A 32 2.39 -0.41 13.89
C ARG A 32 2.68 -0.14 15.37
N LEU A 33 1.64 -0.09 16.19
CA LEU A 33 1.82 0.07 17.64
C LEU A 33 2.44 -1.18 18.28
N SER A 34 1.99 -2.36 17.88
CA SER A 34 2.47 -3.63 18.46
C SER A 34 3.85 -4.03 17.94
N PHE A 35 4.16 -3.68 16.71
CA PHE A 35 5.38 -4.11 16.04
C PHE A 35 6.03 -2.94 15.29
N PRO A 36 6.56 -1.95 16.02
CA PRO A 36 7.05 -0.71 15.39
C PRO A 36 8.20 -0.91 14.41
N ASN A 37 8.93 -2.03 14.54
CA ASN A 37 10.11 -2.29 13.70
C ASN A 37 9.85 -3.30 12.58
N LYS A 38 8.65 -3.89 12.50
CA LYS A 38 8.34 -4.80 11.41
C LYS A 38 7.93 -4.04 10.15
N SER A 39 8.25 -4.60 9.00
CA SER A 39 7.79 -4.02 7.75
C SER A 39 6.32 -4.41 7.51
N ILE A 40 5.53 -3.44 7.09
CA ILE A 40 4.11 -3.64 6.77
C ILE A 40 3.94 -3.43 5.28
N TRP A 41 3.37 -4.43 4.61
CA TRP A 41 3.18 -4.47 3.16
C TRP A 41 1.69 -4.46 2.84
N VAL A 42 1.31 -3.73 1.80
CA VAL A 42 -0.06 -3.72 1.31
C VAL A 42 -0.06 -3.86 -0.22
N TYR A 43 -0.90 -4.75 -0.71
CA TYR A 43 -1.15 -4.94 -2.15
C TYR A 43 -2.51 -4.35 -2.46
N SER A 44 -2.58 -3.48 -3.46
CA SER A 44 -3.83 -2.84 -3.84
C SER A 44 -3.91 -2.65 -5.35
N GLY A 45 -5.12 -2.68 -5.88
CA GLY A 45 -5.39 -2.31 -7.26
C GLY A 45 -5.32 -0.82 -7.50
N TYR A 46 -5.36 -0.01 -6.44
CA TYR A 46 -5.18 1.44 -6.56
C TYR A 46 -3.74 1.77 -6.89
N ARG A 47 -3.55 2.78 -7.72
CA ARG A 47 -2.21 3.27 -8.07
C ARG A 47 -1.80 4.38 -7.14
N TRP A 48 -0.50 4.52 -6.94
CA TRP A 48 0.07 5.60 -6.13
C TRP A 48 -0.46 6.97 -6.55
N SER A 49 -0.54 7.21 -7.87
CA SER A 49 -1.04 8.48 -8.41
C SER A 49 -2.51 8.75 -8.09
N GLU A 50 -3.31 7.70 -7.91
CA GLU A 50 -4.71 7.86 -7.52
C GLU A 50 -4.84 8.24 -6.04
N ILE A 51 -3.90 7.76 -5.22
CA ILE A 51 -3.92 8.01 -3.77
C ILE A 51 -3.30 9.36 -3.43
N PHE A 52 -2.17 9.67 -4.05
CA PHE A 52 -1.41 10.90 -3.79
C PHE A 52 -1.54 11.89 -4.95
N ASN A 53 -2.79 12.23 -5.26
CA ASN A 53 -3.10 13.18 -6.31
C ASN A 53 -3.01 14.61 -5.76
N ASP A 54 -2.07 15.38 -6.27
CA ASP A 54 -1.91 16.79 -5.90
C ASP A 54 -3.12 17.59 -6.36
N GLY A 55 -3.50 18.60 -5.60
CA GLY A 55 -4.60 19.46 -5.93
C GLY A 55 -5.96 18.98 -5.45
N VAL A 56 -6.03 17.82 -4.85
CA VAL A 56 -7.25 17.34 -4.20
C VAL A 56 -7.24 17.78 -2.74
N TYR A 57 -8.25 18.53 -2.35
CA TYR A 57 -8.41 18.92 -0.95
C TYR A 57 -9.05 17.75 -0.20
N LEU A 58 -8.32 17.20 0.77
CA LEU A 58 -8.77 16.04 1.51
C LEU A 58 -9.17 16.42 2.93
N THR A 59 -10.37 16.00 3.33
CA THR A 59 -10.81 16.12 4.70
C THR A 59 -10.56 14.80 5.43
N LYS A 60 -10.48 14.86 6.74
CA LYS A 60 -10.13 13.71 7.59
C LYS A 60 -11.08 12.52 7.44
N GLU A 61 -12.30 12.74 6.98
CA GLU A 61 -13.29 11.66 6.90
C GLU A 61 -13.47 11.08 5.51
N CYS A 62 -12.79 11.64 4.51
CA CYS A 62 -12.96 11.15 3.14
C CYS A 62 -12.10 9.91 2.88
N ALA A 63 -12.53 9.12 1.88
CA ALA A 63 -11.82 7.90 1.50
C ALA A 63 -10.38 8.17 1.10
N GLY A 64 -10.13 9.25 0.37
CA GLY A 64 -8.79 9.61 -0.06
C GLY A 64 -7.85 9.88 1.11
N TRP A 65 -8.34 10.58 2.13
CA TRP A 65 -7.54 10.81 3.34
C TRP A 65 -7.21 9.51 4.04
N LYS A 66 -8.19 8.61 4.17
CA LYS A 66 -7.99 7.31 4.83
C LYS A 66 -6.97 6.45 4.10
N ARG A 67 -7.03 6.43 2.76
CA ARG A 67 -6.02 5.70 1.97
C ARG A 67 -4.62 6.22 2.23
N ARG A 68 -4.45 7.53 2.25
CA ARG A 68 -3.14 8.14 2.54
C ARG A 68 -2.64 7.78 3.94
N GLU A 69 -3.53 7.80 4.93
CA GLU A 69 -3.15 7.45 6.30
C GLU A 69 -2.73 5.99 6.42
N ILE A 70 -3.40 5.09 5.71
CA ILE A 70 -3.02 3.68 5.66
C ILE A 70 -1.62 3.53 5.07
N ILE A 71 -1.38 4.14 3.92
CA ILE A 71 -0.09 4.02 3.22
C ILE A 71 1.06 4.61 4.05
N LYS A 72 0.82 5.68 4.78
CA LYS A 72 1.84 6.28 5.67
C LYS A 72 2.33 5.31 6.75
N GLN A 73 1.51 4.35 7.14
CA GLN A 73 1.89 3.34 8.13
C GLN A 73 2.58 2.13 7.50
N CYS A 74 2.51 2.00 6.18
CA CYS A 74 3.10 0.87 5.47
C CYS A 74 4.55 1.14 5.08
N THR A 75 5.31 0.07 5.00
CA THR A 75 6.71 0.13 4.54
C THR A 75 6.79 0.02 3.03
N VAL A 76 5.95 -0.84 2.47
CA VAL A 76 5.92 -1.12 1.02
C VAL A 76 4.47 -1.19 0.55
N MET A 77 4.20 -0.58 -0.58
CA MET A 77 2.95 -0.74 -1.31
C MET A 77 3.22 -1.35 -2.67
N VAL A 78 2.52 -2.43 -2.99
CA VAL A 78 2.51 -2.96 -4.36
C VAL A 78 1.25 -2.41 -5.02
N ASP A 79 1.43 -1.52 -5.99
CA ASP A 79 0.33 -0.80 -6.61
C ASP A 79 -0.05 -1.34 -7.98
N GLY A 80 -1.32 -1.13 -8.34
CA GLY A 80 -1.84 -1.51 -9.64
C GLY A 80 -2.49 -2.87 -9.65
N ARG A 81 -3.50 -3.02 -10.50
CA ARG A 81 -4.24 -4.27 -10.63
C ARG A 81 -3.39 -5.35 -11.31
N TYR A 82 -3.57 -6.59 -10.88
CA TYR A 82 -2.99 -7.72 -11.60
C TYR A 82 -3.59 -7.77 -13.02
N ILE A 83 -2.74 -7.82 -14.02
CA ILE A 83 -3.16 -7.94 -15.42
C ILE A 83 -2.58 -9.24 -15.98
N ASP A 84 -3.46 -10.19 -16.29
CA ASP A 84 -3.03 -11.53 -16.70
C ASP A 84 -2.16 -11.51 -17.95
N SER A 85 -2.46 -10.65 -18.93
CA SER A 85 -1.65 -10.52 -20.13
C SER A 85 -0.23 -9.99 -19.87
N GLN A 86 0.02 -9.45 -18.69
CA GLN A 86 1.33 -8.96 -18.27
C GLN A 86 1.94 -9.82 -17.16
N ARG A 87 1.40 -11.01 -16.97
CA ARG A 87 1.89 -11.94 -15.96
C ARG A 87 3.37 -12.17 -16.10
N ASN A 88 4.08 -12.05 -14.97
CA ASN A 88 5.53 -12.27 -14.94
C ASN A 88 5.89 -13.04 -13.66
N PRO A 89 5.97 -14.38 -13.73
CA PRO A 89 6.28 -15.18 -12.53
C PRO A 89 7.69 -14.95 -12.00
N SER A 90 8.56 -14.33 -12.78
CA SER A 90 9.92 -14.00 -12.35
C SER A 90 9.99 -12.68 -11.60
N LYS A 91 8.92 -11.89 -11.59
CA LYS A 91 8.91 -10.60 -10.91
C LYS A 91 8.80 -10.80 -9.41
N LYS A 92 9.72 -10.21 -8.68
CA LYS A 92 9.76 -10.34 -7.23
C LYS A 92 8.65 -9.50 -6.59
N TRP A 93 7.88 -10.14 -5.73
CA TRP A 93 6.80 -9.53 -4.93
C TRP A 93 5.59 -9.02 -5.70
N ALA A 94 5.49 -9.22 -6.99
CA ALA A 94 4.35 -8.83 -7.79
C ALA A 94 4.03 -9.90 -8.82
N GLY A 95 2.80 -9.88 -9.35
CA GLY A 95 2.33 -10.90 -10.27
C GLY A 95 2.34 -10.51 -11.73
N SER A 96 2.35 -9.22 -12.04
CA SER A 96 2.35 -8.72 -13.41
C SER A 96 3.27 -7.51 -13.56
N ASP A 97 3.72 -7.26 -14.78
CA ASP A 97 4.72 -6.23 -15.07
C ASP A 97 4.26 -4.81 -14.74
N ASN A 98 2.96 -4.55 -14.85
CA ASN A 98 2.40 -3.23 -14.55
C ASN A 98 2.42 -2.88 -13.05
N GLN A 99 2.52 -3.90 -12.19
CA GLN A 99 2.52 -3.68 -10.75
C GLN A 99 3.90 -3.20 -10.29
N ARG A 100 3.90 -2.21 -9.39
CA ARG A 100 5.14 -1.64 -8.87
C ARG A 100 5.27 -1.93 -7.39
N VAL A 101 6.48 -2.25 -6.97
CA VAL A 101 6.81 -2.46 -5.56
C VAL A 101 7.45 -1.18 -5.06
N ILE A 102 6.69 -0.41 -4.29
CA ILE A 102 7.03 0.98 -3.95
C ILE A 102 7.53 1.08 -2.50
N ASP A 103 8.68 1.74 -2.32
CA ASP A 103 9.16 2.12 -1.01
C ASP A 103 8.36 3.34 -0.55
N THR A 104 7.44 3.15 0.38
CA THR A 104 6.51 4.21 0.77
C THR A 104 7.22 5.37 1.45
N ARG A 105 8.16 5.07 2.36
CA ARG A 105 8.87 6.11 3.10
C ARG A 105 9.66 7.02 2.17
N LYS A 106 10.49 6.43 1.31
CA LYS A 106 11.31 7.20 0.38
C LYS A 106 10.45 7.97 -0.61
N SER A 107 9.36 7.36 -1.07
CA SER A 107 8.45 8.01 -2.02
C SER A 107 7.78 9.23 -1.40
N LEU A 108 7.35 9.13 -0.14
CA LEU A 108 6.74 10.26 0.56
C LEU A 108 7.75 11.37 0.83
N GLU A 109 8.97 11.01 1.24
CA GLU A 109 10.04 11.99 1.50
C GLU A 109 10.45 12.75 0.25
N GLN A 110 10.51 12.07 -0.88
CA GLN A 110 10.99 12.66 -2.13
C GLN A 110 9.87 13.16 -3.05
N ASN A 111 8.63 12.97 -2.63
CA ASN A 111 7.45 13.38 -3.40
C ASN A 111 7.44 12.80 -4.82
N LYS A 112 7.88 11.57 -4.98
CA LYS A 112 7.85 10.83 -6.24
C LYS A 112 7.97 9.33 -5.95
N VAL A 113 7.52 8.50 -6.87
CA VAL A 113 7.60 7.04 -6.68
C VAL A 113 9.05 6.59 -6.70
N ILE A 114 9.46 5.95 -5.59
CA ILE A 114 10.77 5.29 -5.46
C ILE A 114 10.50 3.81 -5.27
N LEU A 115 11.09 2.98 -6.10
CA LEU A 115 10.88 1.54 -6.02
C LEU A 115 11.63 0.95 -4.83
N TYR A 116 11.01 -0.05 -4.23
CA TYR A 116 11.60 -0.78 -3.11
C TYR A 116 12.79 -1.62 -3.60
N CYS A 117 13.85 -1.56 -2.85
CA CYS A 117 15.07 -2.29 -3.15
C CYS A 117 15.58 -2.92 -1.85
N ASP A 118 15.71 -4.24 -1.82
CA ASP A 118 16.19 -4.93 -0.63
C ASP A 118 17.70 -5.11 -0.59
#